data_c118cd3484f80eb843b5daa333db84a1
#
_entry.id   c118cd3484f80eb843b5daa333db84a1
#
_cell.length_a   1.000
_cell.length_b   1.000
_cell.length_c   1.000
_cell.angle_alpha   90.00
_cell.angle_beta   90.00
_cell.angle_gamma   90.00
#
_symmetry.space_group_name_H-M   'P 1'
#
loop_
_entity.id
_entity.type
_entity.pdbx_description
1 polymer ?
#
loop_
_entity_poly.entity_id
_entity_poly.type
_entity_poly.pdbx_seq_one_letter_code
_entity_poly.pdbx_strand_id
1 'polypeptide(L)'
;MGEKEPDLILYPDYNTFSILPWRPQQGKVARLICDMRRADGSEHEMSSRYILKKTAQAAEEAGYTCYVDPECEFFLFHIDDNGMPTTVSHEKAGYLDVSPVDLGENARRDMVLTLEDMGFEVESSHHETAPAQHEIAFITGKHVRWQTKL
;
A
#
# COMPACT_ATOMS: atom_id res chain seq x y z
N MET A 1 -11.94 -1.42 35.89
CA MET A 1 -12.36 -2.30 34.80
C MET A 1 -12.60 -1.39 33.60
N GLY A 2 -11.73 -1.39 32.59
CA GLY A 2 -11.98 -0.65 31.38
C GLY A 2 -13.19 -1.23 30.67
N GLU A 3 -14.07 -0.39 30.17
CA GLU A 3 -15.16 -0.83 29.30
C GLU A 3 -14.53 -1.54 28.10
N LYS A 4 -15.00 -2.77 27.84
CA LYS A 4 -14.57 -3.53 26.67
C LYS A 4 -15.15 -2.81 25.44
N GLU A 5 -14.29 -2.30 24.58
CA GLU A 5 -14.77 -1.74 23.30
C GLU A 5 -15.64 -2.77 22.57
N PRO A 6 -16.77 -2.37 22.01
CA PRO A 6 -17.64 -3.27 21.27
C PRO A 6 -16.93 -3.80 20.02
N ASP A 7 -17.21 -5.04 19.66
CA ASP A 7 -16.69 -5.66 18.44
C ASP A 7 -17.17 -4.87 17.19
N LEU A 8 -16.25 -4.71 16.23
CA LEU A 8 -16.55 -4.13 14.92
C LEU A 8 -16.77 -5.26 13.91
N ILE A 9 -17.66 -5.01 12.96
CA ILE A 9 -17.96 -5.95 11.86
C ILE A 9 -17.26 -5.45 10.60
N LEU A 10 -16.55 -6.35 9.91
CA LEU A 10 -15.89 -6.06 8.65
C LEU A 10 -16.83 -6.36 7.48
N TYR A 11 -17.11 -5.34 6.67
CA TYR A 11 -17.89 -5.44 5.45
C TYR A 11 -16.97 -5.39 4.24
N PRO A 12 -16.80 -6.50 3.50
CA PRO A 12 -15.87 -6.53 2.37
C PRO A 12 -16.35 -5.65 1.22
N ASP A 13 -15.43 -4.86 0.69
CA ASP A 13 -15.61 -4.15 -0.58
C ASP A 13 -15.14 -5.06 -1.73
N TYR A 14 -16.07 -5.68 -2.43
CA TYR A 14 -15.76 -6.65 -3.50
C TYR A 14 -15.02 -6.02 -4.69
N ASN A 15 -15.07 -4.71 -4.87
CA ASN A 15 -14.29 -4.03 -5.91
C ASN A 15 -12.78 -4.04 -5.62
N THR A 16 -12.40 -4.39 -4.39
CA THR A 16 -11.00 -4.48 -3.96
C THR A 16 -10.45 -5.91 -4.00
N PHE A 17 -11.22 -6.86 -4.56
CA PHE A 17 -10.78 -8.24 -4.68
C PHE A 17 -9.49 -8.32 -5.52
N SER A 18 -8.47 -8.92 -4.95
CA SER A 18 -7.19 -9.15 -5.63
C SER A 18 -6.59 -10.49 -5.21
N ILE A 19 -6.11 -11.25 -6.18
CA ILE A 19 -5.36 -12.49 -5.92
C ILE A 19 -3.91 -12.11 -5.67
N LEU A 20 -3.30 -12.66 -4.60
CA LEU A 20 -1.90 -12.43 -4.27
C LEU A 20 -1.01 -13.36 -5.11
N PRO A 21 -0.24 -12.82 -6.07
CA PRO A 21 0.49 -13.65 -7.04
C PRO A 21 1.66 -14.43 -6.43
N TRP A 22 2.20 -13.98 -5.29
CA TRP A 22 3.33 -14.63 -4.62
C TRP A 22 2.96 -15.86 -3.76
N ARG A 23 1.70 -16.30 -3.78
CA ARG A 23 1.21 -17.44 -2.97
C ARG A 23 0.72 -18.65 -3.78
N PRO A 24 1.22 -18.93 -5.01
CA PRO A 24 0.64 -19.97 -5.86
C PRO A 24 0.86 -21.39 -5.33
N GLN A 25 1.95 -21.64 -4.58
CA GLN A 25 2.33 -22.98 -4.11
C GLN A 25 1.47 -23.49 -2.95
N GLN A 26 0.77 -22.60 -2.25
CA GLN A 26 -0.07 -22.93 -1.08
C GLN A 26 -1.58 -22.85 -1.39
N GLY A 27 -1.92 -22.77 -2.68
CA GLY A 27 -3.26 -22.43 -3.14
C GLY A 27 -3.44 -20.93 -3.32
N LYS A 28 -4.49 -20.54 -4.03
CA LYS A 28 -4.76 -19.13 -4.30
C LYS A 28 -5.20 -18.43 -3.00
N VAL A 29 -4.54 -17.33 -2.70
CA VAL A 29 -4.89 -16.42 -1.60
C VAL A 29 -5.41 -15.13 -2.20
N ALA A 30 -6.53 -14.64 -1.68
CA ALA A 30 -7.10 -13.37 -2.11
C ALA A 30 -7.14 -12.36 -0.95
N ARG A 31 -7.06 -11.09 -1.31
CA ARG A 31 -7.26 -9.95 -0.41
C ARG A 31 -8.58 -9.25 -0.74
N LEU A 32 -9.27 -8.80 0.30
CA LEU A 32 -10.39 -7.87 0.23
C LEU A 32 -10.15 -6.76 1.26
N ILE A 33 -10.36 -5.51 0.86
CA ILE A 33 -10.40 -4.39 1.80
C ILE A 33 -11.83 -4.29 2.35
N CYS A 34 -11.94 -4.02 3.64
CA CYS A 34 -13.24 -3.99 4.32
C CYS A 34 -13.53 -2.61 4.90
N ASP A 35 -14.79 -2.24 4.89
CA ASP A 35 -15.31 -1.15 5.70
C ASP A 35 -15.62 -1.65 7.11
N MET A 36 -15.33 -0.84 8.13
CA MET A 36 -15.63 -1.17 9.53
C MET A 36 -16.98 -0.56 9.92
N ARG A 37 -17.84 -1.39 10.51
CA ARG A 37 -19.15 -0.97 11.04
C ARG A 37 -19.36 -1.45 12.47
N ARG A 38 -20.24 -0.76 13.18
CA ARG A 38 -20.73 -1.22 14.49
C ARG A 38 -21.66 -2.40 14.34
N ALA A 39 -21.94 -3.11 15.43
CA ALA A 39 -22.81 -4.28 15.45
C ALA A 39 -24.26 -3.97 14.99
N ASP A 40 -24.72 -2.74 15.13
CA ASP A 40 -26.01 -2.26 14.64
C ASP A 40 -26.02 -1.90 13.14
N GLY A 41 -24.89 -2.09 12.45
CA GLY A 41 -24.72 -1.76 11.03
C GLY A 41 -24.36 -0.31 10.74
N SER A 42 -24.31 0.56 11.75
CA SER A 42 -23.88 1.94 11.56
C SER A 42 -22.39 2.03 11.25
N GLU A 43 -22.01 3.09 10.53
CA GLU A 43 -20.61 3.34 10.18
C GLU A 43 -19.76 3.60 11.45
N HIS A 44 -18.53 3.10 11.43
CA HIS A 44 -17.56 3.43 12.46
C HIS A 44 -16.84 4.73 12.09
N GLU A 45 -17.24 5.82 12.73
CA GLU A 45 -16.81 7.19 12.39
C GLU A 45 -15.30 7.43 12.53
N MET A 46 -14.60 6.61 13.32
CA MET A 46 -13.13 6.67 13.47
C MET A 46 -12.39 5.85 12.41
N SER A 47 -13.09 5.17 11.50
CA SER A 47 -12.47 4.47 10.38
C SER A 47 -11.86 5.47 9.40
N SER A 48 -10.55 5.39 9.14
CA SER A 48 -9.87 6.26 8.16
C SER A 48 -10.49 6.15 6.77
N ARG A 49 -10.88 4.94 6.36
CA ARG A 49 -11.56 4.70 5.08
C ARG A 49 -12.94 5.36 5.02
N TYR A 50 -13.71 5.32 6.10
CA TYR A 50 -14.99 6.03 6.20
C TYR A 50 -14.81 7.56 6.09
N ILE A 51 -13.84 8.11 6.85
CA ILE A 51 -13.53 9.55 6.82
C ILE A 51 -13.15 9.98 5.40
N LEU A 52 -12.29 9.21 4.73
CA LEU A 52 -11.88 9.52 3.37
C LEU A 52 -13.06 9.48 2.38
N LYS A 53 -13.90 8.43 2.43
CA LYS A 53 -15.10 8.31 1.59
C LYS A 53 -16.05 9.48 1.79
N LYS A 54 -16.31 9.85 3.05
CA LYS A 54 -17.20 10.99 3.41
C LYS A 54 -16.65 12.32 2.92
N THR A 55 -15.34 12.55 3.08
CA THR A 55 -14.68 13.78 2.61
C THR A 55 -14.69 13.87 1.09
N ALA A 56 -14.43 12.76 0.42
CA ALA A 56 -14.46 12.68 -1.02
C ALA A 56 -15.85 12.97 -1.59
N GLN A 57 -16.88 12.41 -0.98
CA GLN A 57 -18.27 12.67 -1.36
C GLN A 57 -18.61 14.16 -1.18
N ALA A 58 -18.25 14.77 -0.06
CA ALA A 58 -18.48 16.19 0.17
C ALA A 58 -17.78 17.09 -0.85
N ALA A 59 -16.55 16.70 -1.28
CA ALA A 59 -15.84 17.41 -2.33
C ALA A 59 -16.56 17.28 -3.70
N GLU A 60 -17.05 16.10 -4.04
CA GLU A 60 -17.81 15.87 -5.28
C GLU A 60 -19.12 16.67 -5.30
N GLU A 61 -19.86 16.70 -4.18
CA GLU A 61 -21.07 17.50 -4.02
C GLU A 61 -20.81 19.01 -4.15
N ALA A 62 -19.61 19.46 -3.76
CA ALA A 62 -19.14 20.83 -3.95
C ALA A 62 -18.57 21.12 -5.35
N GLY A 63 -18.58 20.13 -6.27
CA GLY A 63 -18.12 20.27 -7.65
C GLY A 63 -16.61 20.04 -7.84
N TYR A 64 -15.91 19.49 -6.86
CA TYR A 64 -14.48 19.18 -6.94
C TYR A 64 -14.23 17.71 -7.24
N THR A 65 -13.15 17.43 -7.96
CA THR A 65 -12.61 16.08 -8.13
C THR A 65 -11.22 16.03 -7.51
N CYS A 66 -11.00 15.10 -6.60
CA CYS A 66 -9.71 14.89 -5.97
C CYS A 66 -8.92 13.83 -6.73
N TYR A 67 -7.68 14.15 -7.08
CA TYR A 67 -6.70 13.22 -7.62
C TYR A 67 -5.59 13.01 -6.60
N VAL A 68 -5.06 11.80 -6.53
CA VAL A 68 -3.95 11.43 -5.65
C VAL A 68 -2.85 10.80 -6.48
N ASP A 69 -1.64 11.13 -6.11
CA ASP A 69 -0.40 10.62 -6.69
C ASP A 69 0.38 9.93 -5.56
N PRO A 70 0.13 8.63 -5.32
CA PRO A 70 0.75 7.95 -4.20
C PRO A 70 2.16 7.49 -4.55
N GLU A 71 3.07 7.70 -3.62
CA GLU A 71 4.45 7.25 -3.66
C GLU A 71 4.69 6.30 -2.49
N CYS A 72 5.30 5.17 -2.78
CA CYS A 72 5.67 4.20 -1.75
C CYS A 72 7.18 4.23 -1.56
N GLU A 73 7.63 4.92 -0.51
CA GLU A 73 9.03 4.93 -0.12
C GLU A 73 9.30 3.88 0.96
N PHE A 74 10.43 3.19 0.83
CA PHE A 74 10.83 2.14 1.78
C PHE A 74 12.34 1.97 1.84
N PHE A 75 12.81 1.37 2.93
CA PHE A 75 14.22 1.05 3.14
C PHE A 75 14.47 -0.44 3.10
N LEU A 76 15.61 -0.85 2.52
CA LEU A 76 16.10 -2.21 2.56
C LEU A 76 17.24 -2.33 3.56
N PHE A 77 17.06 -3.19 4.56
CA PHE A 77 18.06 -3.48 5.59
C PHE A 77 18.50 -4.94 5.53
N HIS A 78 19.73 -5.19 5.96
CA HIS A 78 20.19 -6.55 6.18
C HIS A 78 19.44 -7.21 7.34
N ILE A 79 19.30 -8.51 7.27
CA ILE A 79 18.95 -9.36 8.41
C ILE A 79 20.23 -9.94 8.99
N ASP A 80 20.24 -10.24 10.29
CA ASP A 80 21.37 -10.92 10.93
C ASP A 80 21.35 -12.44 10.70
N ASP A 81 22.38 -13.13 11.20
CA ASP A 81 22.52 -14.59 11.04
C ASP A 81 21.37 -15.39 11.70
N ASN A 82 20.60 -14.78 12.59
CA ASN A 82 19.41 -15.38 13.22
C ASN A 82 18.11 -15.04 12.48
N GLY A 83 18.19 -14.30 11.36
CA GLY A 83 17.04 -13.84 10.59
C GLY A 83 16.32 -12.63 11.19
N MET A 84 16.94 -11.93 12.15
CA MET A 84 16.36 -10.74 12.78
C MET A 84 16.67 -9.48 11.95
N PRO A 85 15.72 -8.53 11.84
CA PRO A 85 15.94 -7.27 11.14
C PRO A 85 17.00 -6.43 11.85
N THR A 86 17.86 -5.77 11.06
CA THR A 86 18.89 -4.85 11.54
C THR A 86 18.62 -3.43 11.07
N THR A 87 19.42 -2.47 11.49
CA THR A 87 19.47 -1.10 10.97
C THR A 87 20.64 -0.90 9.99
N VAL A 88 21.29 -1.98 9.58
CA VAL A 88 22.38 -1.92 8.59
C VAL A 88 21.76 -1.81 7.21
N SER A 89 22.01 -0.68 6.54
CA SER A 89 21.50 -0.42 5.20
C SER A 89 22.05 -1.44 4.20
N HIS A 90 21.21 -1.81 3.23
CA HIS A 90 21.56 -2.80 2.20
C HIS A 90 22.72 -2.32 1.31
N GLU A 91 22.80 -1.02 1.05
CA GLU A 91 23.82 -0.35 0.25
C GLU A 91 23.90 1.15 0.60
N LYS A 92 24.73 1.94 -0.14
CA LYS A 92 24.94 3.37 0.09
C LYS A 92 24.82 4.21 -1.18
N ALA A 93 24.00 3.78 -2.13
CA ALA A 93 23.68 4.56 -3.31
C ALA A 93 22.91 5.84 -2.95
N GLY A 94 22.78 6.75 -3.87
CA GLY A 94 22.05 8.01 -3.75
C GLY A 94 20.93 8.13 -4.79
N TYR A 95 20.37 9.33 -4.86
CA TYR A 95 19.23 9.63 -5.72
C TYR A 95 19.49 9.32 -7.19
N LEU A 96 18.62 8.48 -7.78
CA LEU A 96 18.68 8.01 -9.17
C LEU A 96 19.94 7.20 -9.53
N ASP A 97 20.70 6.75 -8.55
CA ASP A 97 21.77 5.80 -8.82
C ASP A 97 21.19 4.48 -9.37
N VAL A 98 22.00 3.82 -10.19
CA VAL A 98 21.66 2.56 -10.85
C VAL A 98 22.71 1.49 -10.54
N SER A 99 22.46 0.26 -10.95
CA SER A 99 23.45 -0.82 -10.86
C SER A 99 24.80 -0.40 -11.48
N PRO A 100 25.97 -0.71 -10.86
CA PRO A 100 26.16 -1.68 -9.77
C PRO A 100 26.12 -1.09 -8.35
N VAL A 101 25.89 0.19 -8.16
CA VAL A 101 25.85 0.82 -6.81
C VAL A 101 24.51 0.66 -6.14
N ASP A 102 23.42 0.71 -6.89
CA ASP A 102 22.08 0.34 -6.41
C ASP A 102 21.92 -1.17 -6.39
N LEU A 103 22.02 -1.76 -5.20
CA LEU A 103 21.84 -3.20 -5.00
C LEU A 103 20.36 -3.60 -4.80
N GLY A 104 19.46 -2.64 -4.67
CA GLY A 104 18.03 -2.86 -4.50
C GLY A 104 17.22 -2.93 -5.81
N GLU A 105 17.85 -2.68 -6.97
CA GLU A 105 17.17 -2.63 -8.27
C GLU A 105 16.36 -3.90 -8.57
N ASN A 106 16.91 -5.09 -8.34
CA ASN A 106 16.19 -6.34 -8.57
C ASN A 106 15.00 -6.52 -7.64
N ALA A 107 15.14 -6.14 -6.35
CA ALA A 107 14.05 -6.22 -5.40
C ALA A 107 12.90 -5.29 -5.80
N ARG A 108 13.21 -4.04 -6.20
CA ARG A 108 12.19 -3.12 -6.73
C ARG A 108 11.51 -3.66 -7.97
N ARG A 109 12.29 -4.22 -8.91
CA ARG A 109 11.75 -4.81 -10.14
C ARG A 109 10.75 -5.94 -9.85
N ASP A 110 11.08 -6.84 -8.94
CA ASP A 110 10.18 -7.93 -8.54
C ASP A 110 8.91 -7.39 -7.87
N MET A 111 9.03 -6.33 -7.04
CA MET A 111 7.88 -5.66 -6.46
C MET A 111 6.99 -5.00 -7.53
N VAL A 112 7.58 -4.28 -8.48
CA VAL A 112 6.85 -3.64 -9.59
C VAL A 112 6.07 -4.68 -10.40
N LEU A 113 6.73 -5.75 -10.86
CA LEU A 113 6.07 -6.81 -11.63
C LEU A 113 4.93 -7.46 -10.83
N THR A 114 5.13 -7.68 -9.53
CA THR A 114 4.09 -8.20 -8.64
C THR A 114 2.90 -7.25 -8.50
N LEU A 115 3.15 -5.95 -8.38
CA LEU A 115 2.12 -4.93 -8.31
C LEU A 115 1.34 -4.83 -9.62
N GLU A 116 2.00 -4.89 -10.76
CA GLU A 116 1.36 -4.91 -12.08
C GLU A 116 0.48 -6.16 -12.27
N ASP A 117 0.93 -7.33 -11.83
CA ASP A 117 0.12 -8.56 -11.82
C ASP A 117 -1.14 -8.42 -10.93
N MET A 118 -1.10 -7.59 -9.90
CA MET A 118 -2.25 -7.24 -9.07
C MET A 118 -3.13 -6.14 -9.67
N GLY A 119 -2.76 -5.61 -10.84
CA GLY A 119 -3.50 -4.57 -11.56
C GLY A 119 -3.23 -3.14 -11.08
N PHE A 120 -2.10 -2.89 -10.40
CA PHE A 120 -1.61 -1.53 -10.18
C PHE A 120 -0.92 -1.01 -11.44
N GLU A 121 -1.01 0.28 -11.65
CA GLU A 121 -0.32 0.99 -12.73
C GLU A 121 0.87 1.73 -12.11
N VAL A 122 2.06 1.20 -12.30
CA VAL A 122 3.31 1.81 -11.79
C VAL A 122 3.79 2.85 -12.80
N GLU A 123 4.16 4.04 -12.32
CA GLU A 123 4.71 5.11 -13.12
C GLU A 123 6.24 5.05 -13.18
N SER A 124 6.86 4.92 -12.02
CA SER A 124 8.31 4.88 -11.90
C SER A 124 8.78 4.05 -10.70
N SER A 125 10.05 3.68 -10.73
CA SER A 125 10.73 3.00 -9.62
C SER A 125 12.20 3.38 -9.64
N HIS A 126 12.72 3.95 -8.56
CA HIS A 126 14.09 4.44 -8.49
C HIS A 126 14.67 4.36 -7.07
N HIS A 127 15.98 4.60 -6.99
CA HIS A 127 16.68 4.77 -5.72
C HIS A 127 16.46 6.20 -5.22
N GLU A 128 16.15 6.33 -3.93
CA GLU A 128 15.94 7.60 -3.27
C GLU A 128 17.23 8.20 -2.67
N THR A 129 17.09 9.38 -2.05
CA THR A 129 18.23 10.20 -1.59
C THR A 129 19.03 9.53 -0.46
N ALA A 130 18.36 8.86 0.46
CA ALA A 130 19.05 8.21 1.58
C ALA A 130 19.58 6.82 1.20
N PRO A 131 20.68 6.36 1.81
CA PRO A 131 21.21 5.00 1.61
C PRO A 131 20.15 3.94 1.79
N ALA A 132 20.03 3.03 0.82
CA ALA A 132 19.05 1.95 0.76
C ALA A 132 17.57 2.40 0.83
N GLN A 133 17.28 3.65 0.52
CA GLN A 133 15.92 4.17 0.34
C GLN A 133 15.51 4.02 -1.12
N HIS A 134 14.34 3.47 -1.33
CA HIS A 134 13.77 3.18 -2.65
C HIS A 134 12.37 3.74 -2.74
N GLU A 135 11.93 4.05 -3.96
CA GLU A 135 10.58 4.52 -4.24
C GLU A 135 9.95 3.71 -5.37
N ILE A 136 8.65 3.51 -5.25
CA ILE A 136 7.76 3.05 -6.32
C ILE A 136 6.61 4.04 -6.37
N ALA A 137 6.54 4.82 -7.46
CA ALA A 137 5.47 5.76 -7.73
C ALA A 137 4.40 5.13 -8.62
N PHE A 138 3.15 5.55 -8.43
CA PHE A 138 2.01 5.02 -9.15
C PHE A 138 1.38 6.12 -10.01
N ILE A 139 0.77 5.73 -11.13
CA ILE A 139 0.06 6.68 -11.99
C ILE A 139 -1.05 7.37 -11.21
N THR A 140 -1.04 8.69 -11.29
CA THR A 140 -2.06 9.56 -10.69
C THR A 140 -3.48 9.05 -10.98
N GLY A 141 -4.28 8.89 -9.96
CA GLY A 141 -5.65 8.38 -10.08
C GLY A 141 -6.67 9.17 -9.27
N LYS A 142 -7.93 9.07 -9.70
CA LYS A 142 -9.03 9.60 -8.88
C LYS A 142 -9.03 8.90 -7.52
N HIS A 143 -9.18 9.64 -6.41
CA HIS A 143 -9.10 9.12 -5.03
C HIS A 143 -9.94 7.86 -4.78
N VAL A 144 -11.13 7.75 -5.39
CA VAL A 144 -12.00 6.57 -5.27
C VAL A 144 -11.34 5.32 -5.85
N ARG A 145 -10.57 5.45 -6.93
CA ARG A 145 -9.82 4.35 -7.54
C ARG A 145 -8.74 3.80 -6.61
N TRP A 146 -8.04 4.70 -5.90
CA TRP A 146 -7.01 4.31 -4.93
C TRP A 146 -7.61 3.70 -3.66
N GLN A 147 -8.77 4.18 -3.18
CA GLN A 147 -9.49 3.54 -2.08
C GLN A 147 -9.83 2.07 -2.33
N THR A 148 -9.98 1.67 -3.60
CA THR A 148 -10.32 0.30 -3.97
C THR A 148 -9.10 -0.58 -4.22
N LYS A 149 -7.90 -0.01 -4.41
CA LYS A 149 -6.67 -0.75 -4.70
C LYS A 149 -5.72 -0.87 -3.52
N LEU A 150 -5.61 0.17 -2.66
CA LEU A 150 -4.77 0.17 -1.46
C LEU A 150 -5.51 -0.44 -0.27
#